data_9cbe60d97367711f13caa28a315faa06
#
_entry.id   9cbe60d97367711f13caa28a315faa06
#
_cell.length_a   1.000
_cell.length_b   1.000
_cell.length_c   1.000
_cell.angle_alpha   90.00
_cell.angle_beta   90.00
_cell.angle_gamma   90.00
#
_symmetry.space_group_name_H-M   'P 1'
#
loop_
_entity.id
_entity.type
_entity.pdbx_description
1 polymer ?
#
loop_
_entity_poly.entity_id
_entity_poly.type
_entity_poly.pdbx_seq_one_letter_code
_entity_poly.pdbx_strand_id
1 'polypeptide(L)'
;MTSMTVNGEAVRFHLDPQTPLLWALRDAANLTGAKYGCDSRDCGACTVIVDGGAVLSCAVDIGSLEGADIVTIEGLSSGRAHPVQQAWAAEQVSQCGYCDTGMIMAIAALLQASPNPGEAEIAALPNICRCGAGPRIRRAIQRAALAMASGPLRTEQPQRPRSSDESAPARQGSGR
;
A
#
# COMPACT_ATOMS: atom_id res chain seq x y z
N MET A 1 9.36 -22.51 11.69
CA MET A 1 8.00 -21.89 11.75
C MET A 1 8.23 -20.42 12.07
N THR A 2 7.76 -19.51 11.24
CA THR A 2 7.98 -18.06 11.41
C THR A 2 6.63 -17.35 11.48
N SER A 3 6.43 -16.49 12.48
CA SER A 3 5.21 -15.72 12.70
C SER A 3 5.47 -14.25 12.36
N MET A 4 4.56 -13.62 11.65
CA MET A 4 4.63 -12.20 11.28
C MET A 4 3.23 -11.64 11.04
N THR A 5 3.09 -10.34 10.95
CA THR A 5 1.84 -9.71 10.52
C THR A 5 1.93 -9.43 9.02
N VAL A 6 0.94 -9.82 8.25
CA VAL A 6 0.87 -9.54 6.81
C VAL A 6 -0.46 -8.84 6.51
N ASN A 7 -0.39 -7.61 6.03
CA ASN A 7 -1.57 -6.79 5.74
C ASN A 7 -2.52 -6.63 6.93
N GLY A 8 -1.97 -6.55 8.15
CA GLY A 8 -2.73 -6.43 9.39
C GLY A 8 -3.24 -7.75 9.96
N GLU A 9 -2.98 -8.88 9.32
CA GLU A 9 -3.39 -10.21 9.79
C GLU A 9 -2.18 -11.01 10.30
N ALA A 10 -2.32 -11.69 11.44
CA ALA A 10 -1.27 -12.56 11.97
C ALA A 10 -1.16 -13.84 11.12
N VAL A 11 0.00 -14.08 10.53
CA VAL A 11 0.29 -15.21 9.65
C VAL A 11 1.43 -16.04 10.22
N ARG A 12 1.31 -17.37 10.13
CA ARG A 12 2.38 -18.31 10.49
C ARG A 12 2.78 -19.12 9.28
N PHE A 13 4.04 -19.01 8.89
CA PHE A 13 4.61 -19.80 7.79
C PHE A 13 5.26 -21.06 8.31
N HIS A 14 4.81 -22.20 7.81
CA HIS A 14 5.38 -23.53 8.07
C HIS A 14 6.36 -23.90 6.94
N LEU A 15 7.31 -23.00 6.69
CA LEU A 15 8.31 -23.11 5.65
C LEU A 15 9.70 -23.12 6.26
N ASP A 16 10.70 -23.47 5.44
CA ASP A 16 12.12 -23.31 5.81
C ASP A 16 12.39 -21.83 6.13
N PRO A 17 13.02 -21.51 7.27
CA PRO A 17 13.39 -20.12 7.61
C PRO A 17 14.23 -19.40 6.54
N GLN A 18 14.97 -20.12 5.71
CA GLN A 18 15.75 -19.57 4.58
C GLN A 18 14.89 -19.31 3.33
N THR A 19 13.59 -19.59 3.38
CA THR A 19 12.71 -19.27 2.26
C THR A 19 12.64 -17.75 2.06
N PRO A 20 12.92 -17.22 0.85
CA PRO A 20 12.73 -15.81 0.56
C PRO A 20 11.26 -15.38 0.78
N LEU A 21 11.07 -14.21 1.41
CA LEU A 21 9.74 -13.67 1.71
C LEU A 21 8.82 -13.64 0.49
N LEU A 22 9.37 -13.36 -0.69
CA LEU A 22 8.61 -13.34 -1.95
C LEU A 22 7.82 -14.64 -2.17
N TRP A 23 8.45 -15.79 -1.97
CA TRP A 23 7.80 -17.09 -2.20
C TRP A 23 6.81 -17.43 -1.10
N ALA A 24 7.12 -17.08 0.15
CA ALA A 24 6.19 -17.23 1.26
C ALA A 24 4.89 -16.44 1.02
N LEU A 25 5.00 -15.21 0.54
CA LEU A 25 3.84 -14.36 0.20
C LEU A 25 3.07 -14.94 -1.00
N ARG A 26 3.76 -15.31 -2.08
CA ARG A 26 3.10 -15.75 -3.32
C ARG A 26 2.49 -17.13 -3.23
N ASP A 27 3.25 -18.09 -2.69
CA ASP A 27 2.88 -19.51 -2.79
C ASP A 27 2.15 -19.98 -1.53
N ALA A 28 2.51 -19.49 -0.34
CA ALA A 28 1.85 -19.90 0.91
C ALA A 28 0.71 -18.96 1.31
N ALA A 29 0.84 -17.65 1.13
CA ALA A 29 -0.21 -16.68 1.46
C ALA A 29 -1.09 -16.29 0.26
N ASN A 30 -0.79 -16.78 -0.96
CA ASN A 30 -1.51 -16.44 -2.21
C ASN A 30 -1.56 -14.93 -2.52
N LEU A 31 -0.58 -14.16 -2.04
CA LEU A 31 -0.41 -12.73 -2.30
C LEU A 31 0.51 -12.55 -3.51
N THR A 32 -0.04 -12.54 -4.70
CA THR A 32 0.72 -12.62 -5.96
C THR A 32 1.11 -11.27 -6.55
N GLY A 33 0.79 -10.16 -5.89
CA GLY A 33 1.08 -8.81 -6.35
C GLY A 33 2.57 -8.51 -6.46
N ALA A 34 3.39 -8.88 -5.48
CA ALA A 34 4.84 -8.83 -5.61
C ALA A 34 5.33 -9.80 -6.69
N LYS A 35 6.27 -9.36 -7.55
CA LYS A 35 6.71 -10.11 -8.74
C LYS A 35 8.20 -10.46 -8.66
N TYR A 36 8.55 -11.64 -9.19
CA TYR A 36 9.93 -12.03 -9.41
C TYR A 36 10.38 -11.54 -10.80
N GLY A 37 11.28 -10.58 -10.89
CA GLY A 37 11.65 -9.92 -12.15
C GLY A 37 13.13 -10.02 -12.54
N CYS A 38 14.00 -10.49 -11.65
CA CYS A 38 15.44 -10.63 -11.89
C CYS A 38 16.10 -11.59 -10.89
N ASP A 39 17.31 -12.07 -11.24
CA ASP A 39 18.16 -12.85 -10.34
C ASP A 39 19.18 -11.96 -9.57
N SER A 40 19.41 -10.75 -10.05
CA SER A 40 20.42 -9.79 -9.53
C SER A 40 19.94 -8.99 -8.32
N ARG A 41 18.67 -9.11 -7.92
CA ARG A 41 18.06 -8.41 -6.77
C ARG A 41 18.06 -6.88 -6.91
N ASP A 42 17.93 -6.36 -8.12
CA ASP A 42 18.02 -4.93 -8.44
C ASP A 42 16.81 -4.35 -9.20
N CYS A 43 15.88 -5.21 -9.69
CA CYS A 43 14.76 -4.71 -10.50
C CYS A 43 13.62 -4.07 -9.71
N GLY A 44 13.50 -4.36 -8.41
CA GLY A 44 12.48 -3.82 -7.52
C GLY A 44 11.04 -4.30 -7.74
N ALA A 45 10.77 -5.24 -8.66
CA ALA A 45 9.41 -5.72 -8.92
C ALA A 45 8.80 -6.48 -7.72
N CYS A 46 9.65 -6.98 -6.82
CA CYS A 46 9.28 -7.70 -5.61
C CYS A 46 9.19 -6.80 -4.35
N THR A 47 9.29 -5.48 -4.48
CA THR A 47 9.25 -4.57 -3.32
C THR A 47 7.96 -4.71 -2.54
N VAL A 48 8.09 -4.85 -1.23
CA VAL A 48 7.05 -4.79 -0.20
C VAL A 48 7.50 -3.81 0.89
N ILE A 49 6.62 -3.46 1.81
CA ILE A 49 6.99 -2.65 2.98
C ILE A 49 7.14 -3.60 4.17
N VAL A 50 8.25 -3.51 4.88
CA VAL A 50 8.55 -4.24 6.11
C VAL A 50 8.84 -3.22 7.19
N ASP A 51 8.08 -3.21 8.27
CA ASP A 51 8.23 -2.26 9.38
C ASP A 51 8.34 -0.79 8.92
N GLY A 52 7.56 -0.43 7.89
CA GLY A 52 7.54 0.91 7.28
C GLY A 52 8.61 1.18 6.22
N GLY A 53 9.58 0.30 6.02
CA GLY A 53 10.65 0.43 5.03
C GLY A 53 10.41 -0.38 3.75
N ALA A 54 10.84 0.15 2.59
CA ALA A 54 10.81 -0.61 1.34
C ALA A 54 11.88 -1.70 1.33
N VAL A 55 11.48 -2.95 1.10
CA VAL A 55 12.35 -4.13 1.11
C VAL A 55 12.12 -4.98 -0.14
N LEU A 56 13.19 -5.49 -0.72
CA LEU A 56 13.13 -6.47 -1.82
C LEU A 56 12.81 -7.86 -1.24
N SER A 57 11.58 -8.30 -1.34
CA SER A 57 11.14 -9.57 -0.73
C SER A 57 11.84 -10.82 -1.28
N CYS A 58 12.47 -10.75 -2.46
CA CYS A 58 13.29 -11.83 -3.00
C CYS A 58 14.68 -11.91 -2.36
N ALA A 59 15.09 -10.89 -1.59
CA ALA A 59 16.44 -10.77 -1.02
C ALA A 59 16.49 -11.02 0.50
N VAL A 60 15.33 -11.18 1.15
CA VAL A 60 15.22 -11.39 2.61
C VAL A 60 14.54 -12.71 2.90
N ASP A 61 15.07 -13.44 3.87
CA ASP A 61 14.54 -14.73 4.29
C ASP A 61 13.50 -14.54 5.40
N ILE A 62 12.43 -15.35 5.39
CA ILE A 62 11.35 -15.23 6.39
C ILE A 62 11.86 -15.41 7.81
N GLY A 63 12.90 -16.23 8.03
CA GLY A 63 13.47 -16.45 9.36
C GLY A 63 14.04 -15.20 10.02
N SER A 64 14.45 -14.19 9.23
CA SER A 64 14.92 -12.90 9.74
C SER A 64 13.80 -11.90 10.06
N LEU A 65 12.55 -12.27 9.77
CA LEU A 65 11.37 -11.39 9.86
C LEU A 65 10.38 -11.86 10.93
N GLU A 66 10.83 -12.60 11.94
CA GLU A 66 9.97 -12.99 13.06
C GLU A 66 9.39 -11.77 13.75
N GLY A 67 8.06 -11.69 13.83
CA GLY A 67 7.33 -10.57 14.44
C GLY A 67 7.23 -9.30 13.60
N ALA A 68 7.80 -9.26 12.40
CA ALA A 68 7.75 -8.09 11.52
C ALA A 68 6.33 -7.80 11.00
N ASP A 69 6.08 -6.53 10.68
CA ASP A 69 4.86 -6.08 9.99
C ASP A 69 5.12 -5.90 8.49
N ILE A 70 4.43 -6.69 7.67
CA ILE A 70 4.59 -6.75 6.23
C ILE A 70 3.35 -6.16 5.56
N VAL A 71 3.55 -5.16 4.71
CA VAL A 71 2.49 -4.62 3.85
C VAL A 71 2.83 -4.93 2.40
N THR A 72 1.90 -5.59 1.71
CA THR A 72 1.98 -5.86 0.27
C THR A 72 1.04 -4.92 -0.49
N ILE A 73 1.08 -4.96 -1.82
CA ILE A 73 0.21 -4.12 -2.65
C ILE A 73 -1.28 -4.40 -2.40
N GLU A 74 -1.62 -5.64 -2.01
CA GLU A 74 -2.98 -6.04 -1.69
C GLU A 74 -3.50 -5.38 -0.41
N GLY A 75 -2.60 -5.13 0.56
CA GLY A 75 -2.94 -4.50 1.84
C GLY A 75 -2.63 -3.00 1.91
N LEU A 76 -2.06 -2.39 0.86
CA LEU A 76 -1.66 -0.98 0.89
C LEU A 76 -2.84 -0.04 1.15
N SER A 77 -4.01 -0.35 0.60
CA SER A 77 -5.26 0.36 0.91
C SER A 77 -6.49 -0.42 0.44
N SER A 78 -7.61 -0.24 1.13
CA SER A 78 -8.90 -0.73 0.68
C SER A 78 -9.32 0.00 -0.61
N GLY A 79 -9.76 -0.75 -1.63
CA GLY A 79 -10.31 -0.18 -2.86
C GLY A 79 -9.32 0.65 -3.70
N ARG A 80 -8.01 0.48 -3.50
CA ARG A 80 -6.96 1.27 -4.19
C ARG A 80 -7.05 2.78 -3.88
N ALA A 81 -7.43 3.12 -2.65
CA ALA A 81 -7.62 4.51 -2.23
C ALA A 81 -6.30 5.23 -1.85
N HIS A 82 -5.16 4.52 -1.78
CA HIS A 82 -3.88 5.14 -1.44
C HIS A 82 -3.49 6.21 -2.48
N PRO A 83 -3.02 7.40 -2.07
CA PRO A 83 -2.69 8.50 -2.98
C PRO A 83 -1.74 8.11 -4.12
N VAL A 84 -0.76 7.24 -3.87
CA VAL A 84 0.13 6.72 -4.91
C VAL A 84 -0.63 5.90 -5.95
N GLN A 85 -1.56 5.04 -5.56
CA GLN A 85 -2.37 4.25 -6.48
C GLN A 85 -3.30 5.13 -7.32
N GLN A 86 -3.88 6.17 -6.71
CA GLN A 86 -4.71 7.15 -7.39
C GLN A 86 -3.90 7.96 -8.42
N ALA A 87 -2.72 8.44 -8.02
CA ALA A 87 -1.82 9.16 -8.91
C ALA A 87 -1.33 8.28 -10.06
N TRP A 88 -1.04 6.99 -9.79
CA TRP A 88 -0.64 6.01 -10.80
C TRP A 88 -1.68 5.86 -11.92
N ALA A 89 -2.95 5.74 -11.52
CA ALA A 89 -4.06 5.66 -12.46
C ALA A 89 -4.28 6.98 -13.21
N ALA A 90 -4.26 8.12 -12.52
CA ALA A 90 -4.48 9.44 -13.10
C ALA A 90 -3.40 9.82 -14.12
N GLU A 91 -2.13 9.46 -13.89
CA GLU A 91 -1.03 9.70 -14.81
C GLU A 91 -0.88 8.60 -15.87
N GLN A 92 -1.76 7.59 -15.87
CA GLN A 92 -1.74 6.46 -16.80
C GLN A 92 -0.34 5.83 -16.91
N VAL A 93 0.27 5.55 -15.76
CA VAL A 93 1.66 5.06 -15.69
C VAL A 93 1.78 3.64 -16.23
N SER A 94 0.80 2.78 -15.93
CA SER A 94 0.81 1.36 -16.31
C SER A 94 0.97 1.16 -17.81
N GLN A 95 1.94 0.32 -18.18
CA GLN A 95 2.14 -0.17 -19.54
C GLN A 95 1.94 -1.69 -19.56
N CYS A 96 2.99 -2.50 -19.35
CA CYS A 96 2.85 -3.95 -19.21
C CYS A 96 2.35 -4.38 -17.81
N GLY A 97 2.42 -3.50 -16.81
CA GLY A 97 1.95 -3.73 -15.43
C GLY A 97 2.89 -4.55 -14.53
N TYR A 98 3.99 -5.10 -15.08
CA TYR A 98 4.83 -6.03 -14.31
C TYR A 98 5.56 -5.38 -13.13
N CYS A 99 6.13 -4.19 -13.32
CA CYS A 99 6.85 -3.45 -12.27
C CYS A 99 5.93 -2.60 -11.39
N ASP A 100 4.66 -2.44 -11.73
CA ASP A 100 3.76 -1.47 -11.12
C ASP A 100 3.64 -1.66 -9.62
N THR A 101 3.38 -2.88 -9.17
CA THR A 101 3.15 -3.17 -7.76
C THR A 101 4.37 -2.86 -6.91
N GLY A 102 5.55 -3.34 -7.31
CA GLY A 102 6.80 -3.06 -6.60
C GLY A 102 7.16 -1.57 -6.61
N MET A 103 6.94 -0.88 -7.73
CA MET A 103 7.19 0.55 -7.86
C MET A 103 6.24 1.37 -6.95
N ILE A 104 4.96 1.03 -6.93
CA ILE A 104 3.96 1.68 -6.04
C ILE A 104 4.36 1.51 -4.58
N MET A 105 4.78 0.30 -4.17
CA MET A 105 5.21 0.03 -2.80
C MET A 105 6.46 0.84 -2.43
N ALA A 106 7.45 0.90 -3.32
CA ALA A 106 8.66 1.69 -3.10
C ALA A 106 8.35 3.20 -2.97
N ILE A 107 7.47 3.72 -3.83
CA ILE A 107 7.04 5.13 -3.78
C ILE A 107 6.22 5.40 -2.51
N ALA A 108 5.35 4.48 -2.09
CA ALA A 108 4.58 4.64 -0.86
C ALA A 108 5.49 4.76 0.36
N ALA A 109 6.49 3.89 0.48
CA ALA A 109 7.50 3.98 1.54
C ALA A 109 8.35 5.27 1.45
N LEU A 110 8.75 5.67 0.24
CA LEU A 110 9.48 6.93 0.02
C LEU A 110 8.68 8.12 0.51
N LEU A 111 7.41 8.26 0.11
CA LEU A 111 6.56 9.39 0.49
C LEU A 111 6.18 9.40 1.97
N GLN A 112 6.19 8.25 2.62
CA GLN A 112 6.02 8.17 4.06
C GLN A 112 7.26 8.69 4.81
N ALA A 113 8.46 8.39 4.31
CA ALA A 113 9.72 8.85 4.88
C ALA A 113 10.05 10.30 4.50
N SER A 114 9.79 10.67 3.25
CA SER A 114 10.03 12.00 2.68
C SER A 114 8.77 12.49 1.95
N PRO A 115 7.91 13.28 2.60
CA PRO A 115 6.65 13.72 2.02
C PRO A 115 6.80 14.62 0.76
N ASN A 116 7.95 15.21 0.57
CA ASN A 116 8.27 16.04 -0.61
C ASN A 116 9.65 15.65 -1.16
N PRO A 117 9.78 14.47 -1.81
CA PRO A 117 11.06 13.95 -2.24
C PRO A 117 11.67 14.81 -3.35
N GLY A 118 12.96 15.07 -3.21
CA GLY A 118 13.75 15.74 -4.25
C GLY A 118 14.07 14.81 -5.43
N GLU A 119 14.57 15.39 -6.52
CA GLU A 119 14.92 14.62 -7.72
C GLU A 119 15.94 13.51 -7.45
N ALA A 120 16.89 13.75 -6.53
CA ALA A 120 17.90 12.76 -6.14
C ALA A 120 17.27 11.55 -5.43
N GLU A 121 16.29 11.77 -4.55
CA GLU A 121 15.59 10.69 -3.84
C GLU A 121 14.72 9.86 -4.81
N ILE A 122 14.06 10.53 -5.76
CA ILE A 122 13.28 9.87 -6.81
C ILE A 122 14.20 9.03 -7.72
N ALA A 123 15.35 9.58 -8.09
CA ALA A 123 16.33 8.88 -8.93
C ALA A 123 17.00 7.69 -8.21
N ALA A 124 17.05 7.71 -6.87
CA ALA A 124 17.62 6.65 -6.05
C ALA A 124 16.68 5.43 -5.90
N LEU A 125 15.43 5.50 -6.36
CA LEU A 125 14.54 4.34 -6.34
C LEU A 125 15.12 3.20 -7.19
N PRO A 126 15.33 2.01 -6.62
CA PRO A 126 15.98 0.91 -7.33
C PRO A 126 15.11 0.25 -8.40
N ASN A 127 13.82 0.64 -8.45
CA ASN A 127 12.84 -0.04 -9.31
C ASN A 127 13.04 0.30 -10.80
N ILE A 128 13.01 -0.73 -11.64
CA ILE A 128 13.25 -0.61 -13.08
C ILE A 128 11.93 -0.72 -13.86
N CYS A 129 11.61 0.29 -14.68
CA CYS A 129 10.55 0.21 -15.68
C CYS A 129 11.16 0.11 -17.08
N ARG A 130 11.01 -1.05 -17.76
CA ARG A 130 11.54 -1.28 -19.12
C ARG A 130 10.69 -0.65 -20.21
N CYS A 131 9.44 -0.29 -19.92
CA CYS A 131 8.49 0.27 -20.88
C CYS A 131 8.67 1.77 -21.12
N GLY A 132 9.62 2.43 -20.44
CA GLY A 132 9.88 3.85 -20.61
C GLY A 132 8.88 4.79 -19.93
N ALA A 133 8.16 4.32 -18.90
CA ALA A 133 7.19 5.13 -18.18
C ALA A 133 7.81 6.17 -17.22
N GLY A 134 9.13 6.32 -17.16
CA GLY A 134 9.84 7.19 -16.22
C GLY A 134 9.25 8.60 -16.07
N PRO A 135 8.96 9.35 -17.15
CA PRO A 135 8.35 10.68 -17.03
C PRO A 135 6.97 10.67 -16.36
N ARG A 136 6.15 9.64 -16.61
CA ARG A 136 4.83 9.47 -15.97
C ARG A 136 4.97 9.09 -14.49
N ILE A 137 5.94 8.22 -14.17
CA ILE A 137 6.25 7.83 -12.79
C ILE A 137 6.60 9.07 -11.96
N ARG A 138 7.47 9.95 -12.48
CA ARG A 138 7.82 11.21 -11.79
C ARG A 138 6.61 12.09 -11.53
N ARG A 139 5.72 12.29 -12.51
CA ARG A 139 4.48 13.04 -12.31
C ARG A 139 3.58 12.38 -11.29
N ALA A 140 3.47 11.05 -11.30
CA ALA A 140 2.68 10.31 -10.32
C ALA A 140 3.22 10.50 -8.89
N ILE A 141 4.55 10.49 -8.70
CA ILE A 141 5.17 10.76 -7.40
C ILE A 141 4.83 12.18 -6.92
N GLN A 142 5.02 13.18 -7.77
CA GLN A 142 4.72 14.59 -7.44
C GLN A 142 3.23 14.78 -7.10
N ARG A 143 2.34 14.17 -7.89
CA ARG A 143 0.89 14.21 -7.65
C ARG A 143 0.51 13.54 -6.33
N ALA A 144 1.07 12.38 -6.03
CA ALA A 144 0.83 11.67 -4.78
C ALA A 144 1.34 12.47 -3.56
N ALA A 145 2.54 13.05 -3.66
CA ALA A 145 3.11 13.90 -2.62
C ALA A 145 2.20 15.09 -2.29
N LEU A 146 1.69 15.80 -3.32
CA LEU A 146 0.75 16.89 -3.14
C LEU A 146 -0.56 16.44 -2.49
N ALA A 147 -1.11 15.29 -2.91
CA ALA A 147 -2.33 14.73 -2.33
C ALA A 147 -2.15 14.35 -0.87
N MET A 148 -1.00 13.77 -0.50
CA MET A 148 -0.68 13.42 0.89
C MET A 148 -0.47 14.67 1.76
N ALA A 149 0.16 15.72 1.24
CA ALA A 149 0.37 16.99 1.95
C ALA A 149 -0.94 17.75 2.19
N SER A 150 -1.92 17.61 1.28
CA SER A 150 -3.22 18.29 1.40
C SER A 150 -4.16 17.66 2.43
N GLY A 151 -3.78 16.51 3.00
CA GLY A 151 -4.63 15.69 3.89
C GLY A 151 -5.77 15.01 3.12
N PRO A 152 -6.53 14.11 3.74
CA PRO A 152 -7.72 13.56 3.11
C PRO A 152 -8.67 14.71 2.81
N LEU A 153 -9.04 14.89 1.54
CA LEU A 153 -10.20 15.69 1.18
C LEU A 153 -11.33 15.24 2.10
N ARG A 154 -11.82 16.13 2.97
CA ARG A 154 -13.01 15.87 3.77
C ARG A 154 -14.11 15.53 2.75
N THR A 155 -14.30 14.24 2.50
CA THR A 155 -15.57 13.79 1.95
C THR A 155 -16.59 14.22 2.98
N GLU A 156 -17.37 15.25 2.68
CA GLU A 156 -18.56 15.59 3.45
C GLU A 156 -19.37 14.29 3.55
N GLN A 157 -19.41 13.74 4.75
CA GLN A 157 -20.33 12.66 5.06
C GLN A 157 -21.71 13.23 4.74
N PRO A 158 -22.52 12.57 3.91
CA PRO A 158 -23.89 12.99 3.72
C PRO A 158 -24.54 13.06 5.10
N GLN A 159 -24.95 14.27 5.50
CA GLN A 159 -25.62 14.52 6.75
C GLN A 159 -26.84 13.60 6.77
N ARG A 160 -26.88 12.65 7.71
CA ARG A 160 -28.09 11.90 8.01
C ARG A 160 -29.19 12.93 8.27
N PRO A 161 -30.37 12.84 7.59
CA PRO A 161 -31.49 13.69 7.91
C PRO A 161 -31.81 13.50 9.39
N ARG A 162 -31.84 14.61 10.12
CA ARG A 162 -32.30 14.62 11.53
C ARG A 162 -33.71 14.06 11.51
N SER A 163 -33.94 12.96 12.21
CA SER A 163 -35.28 12.45 12.47
C SER A 163 -36.04 13.51 13.25
N SER A 164 -36.97 14.16 12.57
CA SER A 164 -38.00 15.01 13.19
C SER A 164 -39.07 14.10 13.79
N ASP A 165 -38.78 13.54 14.97
CA ASP A 165 -39.81 12.89 15.79
C ASP A 165 -39.31 12.85 17.23
N GLU A 166 -39.44 14.01 17.89
CA GLU A 166 -39.53 14.04 19.34
C GLU A 166 -40.25 15.31 19.79
N SER A 167 -41.55 15.32 19.62
CA SER A 167 -42.46 16.17 20.43
C SER A 167 -43.93 15.76 20.22
N ALA A 168 -44.37 14.75 20.93
CA ALA A 168 -45.77 14.56 21.23
C ALA A 168 -45.96 14.84 22.72
N PRO A 169 -46.74 15.87 23.11
CA PRO A 169 -47.04 16.14 24.51
C PRO A 169 -48.05 15.12 25.04
N ALA A 170 -47.78 14.60 26.22
CA ALA A 170 -48.66 13.76 27.00
C ALA A 170 -50.01 14.47 27.24
N ARG A 171 -51.12 13.90 26.74
CA ARG A 171 -52.47 14.27 27.15
C ARG A 171 -52.77 13.67 28.52
N GLN A 172 -52.82 14.52 29.52
CA GLN A 172 -53.49 14.23 30.79
C GLN A 172 -54.98 14.08 30.56
N GLY A 173 -55.52 12.91 30.81
CA GLY A 173 -56.95 12.63 30.91
C GLY A 173 -57.37 12.67 32.35
N SER A 174 -58.11 13.70 32.73
CA SER A 174 -58.81 13.81 33.99
C SER A 174 -60.13 13.04 33.94
N GLY A 175 -60.42 12.22 34.91
CA GLY A 175 -61.59 12.16 35.79
C GLY A 175 -62.94 11.82 35.18
N ARG A 176 -63.45 10.77 35.60
CA ARG A 176 -64.66 10.53 36.46
C ARG A 176 -64.95 9.03 36.48
#